data_3a337d00372a0c776e0360bf3c33d2ce
#
_entry.id   3a337d00372a0c776e0360bf3c33d2ce
#
_cell.length_a   1.000
_cell.length_b   1.000
_cell.length_c   1.000
_cell.angle_alpha   90.00
_cell.angle_beta   90.00
_cell.angle_gamma   90.00
#
_symmetry.space_group_name_H-M   'P 1'
#
loop_
_entity.id
_entity.type
_entity.pdbx_description
1 polymer ?
#
loop_
_entity_poly.entity_id
_entity_poly.type
_entity_poly.pdbx_seq_one_letter_code
_entity_poly.pdbx_strand_id
1 'polypeptide(L)'
;MLELSSEQVPTRIDEYQRIIEKKGCVIPVGPIMRVQGVLAVTRAIGDLAYKEFITSEPELGSIQISPQDQYLILSTDGLYKSFSKEYVA
;
A
#
# COMPACT_ATOMS: atom_id res chain seq x y z
N MET A 1 -3.44 3.43 18.95
CA MET A 1 -3.39 4.14 17.63
C MET A 1 -4.33 3.43 16.65
N LEU A 2 -5.16 4.18 15.95
CA LEU A 2 -6.04 3.65 14.91
C LEU A 2 -5.36 3.82 13.55
N GLU A 3 -5.23 2.73 12.80
CA GLU A 3 -4.71 2.77 11.44
C GLU A 3 -5.84 3.14 10.46
N LEU A 4 -5.61 4.15 9.63
CA LEU A 4 -6.60 4.65 8.68
C LEU A 4 -6.38 4.15 7.27
N SER A 5 -5.22 3.56 6.99
CA SER A 5 -4.88 3.01 5.68
C SER A 5 -4.14 1.70 5.82
N SER A 6 -4.11 0.95 4.75
CA SER A 6 -3.41 -0.32 4.65
C SER A 6 -2.47 -0.27 3.45
N GLU A 7 -1.31 -0.87 3.55
CA GLU A 7 -0.35 -0.90 2.45
C GLU A 7 -0.93 -1.57 1.20
N GLN A 8 -0.69 -0.95 0.06
CA GLN A 8 -1.12 -1.46 -1.24
C GLN A 8 0.03 -2.20 -1.88
N VAL A 9 0.18 -3.45 -1.47
CA VAL A 9 1.29 -4.32 -1.85
C VAL A 9 0.79 -5.59 -2.53
N PRO A 10 1.63 -6.27 -3.34
CA PRO A 10 1.19 -7.44 -4.10
C PRO A 10 0.74 -8.62 -3.24
N THR A 11 1.09 -8.67 -1.97
CA THR A 11 0.65 -9.72 -1.05
C THR A 11 -0.72 -9.47 -0.44
N ARG A 12 -1.27 -8.27 -0.59
CA ARG A 12 -2.65 -7.99 -0.18
C ARG A 12 -3.62 -8.65 -1.17
N ILE A 13 -4.56 -9.42 -0.67
CA ILE A 13 -5.39 -10.33 -1.49
C ILE A 13 -6.14 -9.60 -2.61
N ASP A 14 -6.80 -8.48 -2.32
CA ASP A 14 -7.55 -7.71 -3.30
C ASP A 14 -6.65 -7.09 -4.37
N GLU A 15 -5.46 -6.62 -3.99
CA GLU A 15 -4.48 -6.09 -4.91
C GLU A 15 -3.93 -7.18 -5.82
N TYR A 16 -3.59 -8.33 -5.24
CA TYR A 16 -3.11 -9.50 -5.98
C TYR A 16 -4.15 -9.97 -7.03
N GLN A 17 -5.41 -10.11 -6.62
CA GLN A 17 -6.49 -10.56 -7.50
C GLN A 17 -6.67 -9.61 -8.69
N ARG A 18 -6.63 -8.29 -8.46
CA ARG A 18 -6.76 -7.31 -9.54
C ARG A 18 -5.64 -7.44 -10.56
N ILE A 19 -4.40 -7.65 -10.11
CA ILE A 19 -3.24 -7.81 -10.99
C ILE A 19 -3.37 -9.08 -11.83
N ILE A 20 -3.75 -10.19 -11.21
CA ILE A 20 -3.92 -11.47 -11.90
C ILE A 20 -5.07 -11.41 -12.93
N GLU A 21 -6.17 -10.76 -12.59
CA GLU A 21 -7.30 -10.55 -13.51
C GLU A 21 -6.90 -9.77 -14.75
N LYS A 22 -5.93 -8.87 -14.62
CA LYS A 22 -5.36 -8.11 -15.73
C LYS A 22 -4.21 -8.84 -16.43
N LYS A 23 -4.03 -10.13 -16.14
CA LYS A 23 -2.98 -10.99 -16.70
C LYS A 23 -1.56 -10.55 -16.35
N GLY A 24 -1.40 -9.81 -15.27
CA GLY A 24 -0.12 -9.52 -14.69
C GLY A 24 0.40 -10.69 -13.86
N CYS A 25 1.63 -10.60 -13.41
CA CYS A 25 2.22 -11.59 -12.52
C CYS A 25 2.83 -10.91 -11.30
N VAL A 26 2.91 -11.68 -10.22
CA VAL A 26 3.56 -11.26 -8.97
C VAL A 26 4.68 -12.27 -8.71
N ILE A 27 5.90 -11.79 -8.70
CA ILE A 27 7.10 -12.62 -8.68
C ILE A 27 7.94 -12.27 -7.45
N PRO A 28 8.42 -13.28 -6.69
CA PRO A 28 9.35 -13.00 -5.60
C PRO A 28 10.70 -12.54 -6.15
N VAL A 29 11.20 -11.43 -5.60
CA VAL A 29 12.55 -10.92 -5.88
C VAL A 29 13.24 -10.76 -4.52
N GLY A 30 14.05 -11.75 -4.14
CA GLY A 30 14.53 -11.86 -2.77
C GLY A 30 13.37 -12.04 -1.78
N PRO A 31 13.32 -11.28 -0.68
CA PRO A 31 12.25 -11.41 0.32
C PRO A 31 10.97 -10.66 -0.04
N ILE A 32 10.92 -9.97 -1.19
CA ILE A 32 9.81 -9.06 -1.55
C ILE A 32 9.09 -9.56 -2.80
N MET A 33 7.77 -9.62 -2.75
CA MET A 33 6.94 -9.89 -3.92
C MET A 33 6.80 -8.61 -4.75
N ARG A 34 6.96 -8.74 -6.07
CA ARG A 34 6.92 -7.59 -6.98
C ARG A 34 6.02 -7.85 -8.18
N VAL A 35 5.25 -6.82 -8.56
CA VAL A 35 4.44 -6.83 -9.79
C VAL A 35 5.41 -6.86 -10.98
N GLN A 36 5.22 -7.82 -11.87
CA GLN A 36 6.07 -8.05 -13.04
C GLN A 36 7.55 -8.19 -12.67
N GLY A 37 7.86 -8.60 -11.44
CA GLY A 37 9.21 -8.68 -10.93
C GLY A 37 9.91 -7.35 -10.68
N VAL A 38 9.20 -6.23 -10.73
CA VAL A 38 9.77 -4.88 -10.66
C VAL A 38 9.19 -4.05 -9.51
N LEU A 39 7.88 -3.89 -9.45
CA LEU A 39 7.24 -2.97 -8.52
C LEU A 39 6.84 -3.64 -7.21
N ALA A 40 7.29 -3.08 -6.10
CA ALA A 40 6.91 -3.55 -4.76
C ALA A 40 5.54 -3.03 -4.31
N VAL A 41 4.96 -2.11 -5.06
CA VAL A 41 3.65 -1.50 -4.79
C VAL A 41 2.68 -1.77 -5.92
N THR A 42 1.39 -1.68 -5.63
CA THR A 42 0.32 -2.02 -6.59
C THR A 42 -0.44 -0.80 -7.09
N ARG A 43 -0.15 0.37 -6.53
CA ARG A 43 -0.74 1.64 -6.99
C ARG A 43 0.34 2.70 -7.06
N ALA A 44 0.28 3.52 -8.12
CA ALA A 44 1.23 4.60 -8.32
C ALA A 44 0.67 5.62 -9.30
N ILE A 45 1.08 6.87 -9.12
CA ILE A 45 0.96 7.90 -10.14
C ILE A 45 2.22 7.76 -11.01
N GLY A 46 2.04 7.67 -12.33
CA GLY A 46 3.15 7.38 -13.23
C GLY A 46 3.31 5.88 -13.44
N ASP A 47 4.54 5.40 -13.55
CA ASP A 47 4.87 4.01 -13.85
C ASP A 47 4.11 3.48 -15.08
N LEU A 48 4.14 4.25 -16.15
CA LEU A 48 3.31 4.02 -17.35
C LEU A 48 3.54 2.64 -17.98
N ALA A 49 4.76 2.13 -17.91
CA ALA A 49 5.10 0.82 -18.47
C ALA A 49 4.34 -0.33 -17.78
N TYR A 50 3.84 -0.11 -16.56
CA TYR A 50 3.15 -1.12 -15.75
C TYR A 50 1.67 -0.81 -15.51
N LYS A 51 1.14 0.26 -16.12
CA LYS A 51 -0.22 0.74 -15.86
C LYS A 51 -1.31 -0.22 -16.36
N GLU A 52 -0.98 -1.20 -17.18
CA GLU A 52 -1.88 -2.31 -17.49
C GLU A 52 -2.23 -3.14 -16.26
N PHE A 53 -1.33 -3.22 -15.28
CA PHE A 53 -1.44 -4.12 -14.13
C PHE A 53 -1.68 -3.39 -12.82
N ILE A 54 -1.19 -2.16 -12.68
CA ILE A 54 -1.36 -1.33 -11.50
C ILE A 54 -2.34 -0.18 -11.79
N THR A 55 -2.78 0.50 -10.76
CA THR A 55 -3.71 1.62 -10.91
C THR A 55 -3.19 2.86 -10.19
N SER A 56 -3.64 4.02 -10.64
CA SER A 56 -3.46 5.28 -9.92
C SER A 56 -4.71 5.69 -9.12
N GLU A 57 -5.76 4.86 -9.13
CA GLU A 57 -6.95 5.14 -8.32
C GLU A 57 -6.61 5.09 -6.84
N PRO A 58 -6.99 6.11 -6.06
CA PRO A 58 -6.78 6.09 -4.62
C PRO A 58 -7.77 5.17 -3.94
N GLU A 59 -7.36 4.61 -2.83
CA GLU A 59 -8.27 3.98 -1.89
C GLU A 59 -8.85 5.07 -0.99
N LEU A 60 -10.17 5.09 -0.84
CA LEU A 60 -10.85 6.13 -0.10
C LEU A 60 -11.51 5.58 1.15
N GLY A 61 -11.53 6.37 2.20
CA GLY A 61 -12.20 6.05 3.44
C GLY A 61 -12.51 7.31 4.22
N SER A 62 -13.37 7.18 5.21
CA SER A 62 -13.70 8.28 6.11
C SER A 62 -13.92 7.76 7.51
N ILE A 63 -13.60 8.57 8.50
CA ILE A 63 -13.89 8.30 9.89
C ILE A 63 -14.53 9.53 10.53
N GLN A 64 -15.34 9.29 11.55
CA GLN A 64 -15.87 10.37 12.39
C GLN A 64 -14.79 10.78 13.39
N ILE A 65 -14.40 12.06 13.39
CA ILE A 65 -13.50 12.60 14.40
C ILE A 65 -14.22 12.63 15.74
N SER A 66 -13.57 12.14 16.77
CA SER A 66 -14.11 12.13 18.13
C SER A 66 -13.31 13.06 19.06
N PRO A 67 -13.89 13.47 20.21
CA PRO A 67 -13.16 14.31 21.17
C PRO A 67 -11.92 13.67 21.78
N GLN A 68 -11.77 12.34 21.67
CA GLN A 68 -10.60 11.61 22.14
C GLN A 68 -9.44 11.63 21.14
N ASP A 69 -9.69 12.04 19.91
CA ASP A 69 -8.65 12.12 18.88
C ASP A 69 -7.76 13.33 19.16
N GLN A 70 -6.46 13.10 19.27
CA GLN A 70 -5.49 14.13 19.64
C GLN A 70 -4.58 14.50 18.46
N TYR A 71 -4.18 13.52 17.67
CA TYR A 71 -3.22 13.69 16.59
C TYR A 71 -3.61 12.92 15.35
N LEU A 72 -3.24 13.46 14.19
CA LEU A 72 -3.25 12.75 12.93
C LEU A 72 -1.81 12.61 12.45
N ILE A 73 -1.37 11.38 12.22
CA ILE A 73 -0.02 11.09 11.75
C ILE A 73 -0.08 10.68 10.29
N LEU A 74 0.60 11.44 9.44
CA LEU A 74 0.78 11.14 8.02
C LEU A 74 2.26 10.92 7.78
N SER A 75 2.62 9.75 7.28
CA SER A 75 4.02 9.41 7.06
C SER A 75 4.19 8.44 5.90
N THR A 76 5.41 8.38 5.38
CA THR A 76 5.84 7.27 4.52
C THR A 76 6.22 6.07 5.40
N ASP A 77 6.49 4.94 4.75
CA ASP A 77 6.91 3.72 5.44
C ASP A 77 8.26 3.85 6.17
N GLY A 78 9.07 4.84 5.80
CA GLY A 78 10.35 5.11 6.45
C GLY A 78 10.23 5.34 7.95
N LEU A 79 9.14 5.94 8.41
CA LEU A 79 8.90 6.13 9.85
C LEU A 79 8.77 4.78 10.56
N TYR A 80 7.93 3.88 10.05
CA TYR A 80 7.63 2.61 10.69
C TYR A 80 8.68 1.52 10.44
N LYS A 81 9.60 1.72 9.51
CA LYS A 81 10.80 0.89 9.38
C LYS A 81 11.80 1.14 10.51
N SER A 82 11.80 2.35 11.08
CA SER A 82 12.71 2.75 12.15
C SER A 82 12.07 2.66 13.53
N PHE A 83 10.76 2.88 13.63
CA PHE A 83 10.03 2.93 14.90
C PHE A 83 8.77 2.09 14.80
N SER A 84 8.44 1.38 15.88
CA SER A 84 7.16 0.68 15.95
C SER A 84 5.99 1.67 16.02
N LYS A 85 4.81 1.22 15.62
CA LYS A 85 3.59 2.03 15.69
C LYS A 85 3.26 2.42 17.13
N GLU A 86 3.52 1.53 18.07
CA GLU A 86 3.32 1.76 19.49
C GLU A 86 4.25 2.85 20.02
N TYR A 87 5.49 2.89 19.53
CA TYR A 87 6.46 3.93 19.90
C TYR A 87 6.06 5.30 19.37
N VAL A 88 5.56 5.36 18.12
CA VAL A 88 5.13 6.62 17.49
C VAL A 88 3.89 7.17 18.17
N ALA A 89 2.99 6.29 18.54
CA ALA A 89 1.78 6.70 19.25
C ALA A 89 2.10 7.13 20.68
#